data_6815ec28b97c46211cc68f1a10a31f85
#
_entry.id   6815ec28b97c46211cc68f1a10a31f85
#
_cell.length_a   1.000
_cell.length_b   1.000
_cell.length_c   1.000
_cell.angle_alpha   90.00
_cell.angle_beta   90.00
_cell.angle_gamma   90.00
#
_symmetry.space_group_name_H-M   'P 1'
#
loop_
_entity.id
_entity.type
_entity.pdbx_description
1 polymer ?
#
loop_
_entity_poly.entity_id
_entity_poly.type
_entity_poly.pdbx_seq_one_letter_code
_entity_poly.pdbx_strand_id
1 'polypeptide(L)'
;MADKLIIFDTTLRDGEQSPGASMTRDEKLRIARQLERLRVDVIEAGFAASSNGDFEAVQAIANTVKDSTICSLSRANDRDISRAAEALKGANSARIHTFIATSALHMEKKLRMTPDEVFEQAKLAVRFARNLVGDVEFSPEDGYRSDVDFLCRVIEAVIAEGATTINVPDTVGYAVPELYGNFIKTLRERIPNSDKAVWSVHCHNDLGMAVANSLAGVKIGGARQVECTINGLGERAGNCSLEEVVMAVKTRRDYFGLAIGIDTQHILAASRMVSQTTGFVVQPNKAVVGANAFAHASGIHQDGVLKARDTYEIMRAEDVGWSANKIILGKLSGRNAFKQRLQELGVSLDSESEINTAFARFKELADRKSEIFDEDILALVSDESVANEKEQFGFVSLSQHSETGERPHASIVFTVGGREVRGESDGNGPVDASLKAIETHVKSGAEMVLYSVNAISGSTESQGEVTVRLQNSGRVVNGVGSDPDIVVASAKAYLHALNKLQSKADRVAAQG
;
A
#
# COMPACT_ATOMS: atom_id res chain seq x y z
N MET A 1 -0.18 29.90 16.73
CA MET A 1 -0.47 28.54 16.27
C MET A 1 0.78 28.01 15.57
N ALA A 2 1.08 26.74 15.68
CA ALA A 2 2.21 26.17 14.91
C ALA A 2 1.91 26.31 13.42
N ASP A 3 2.93 26.60 12.61
CA ASP A 3 2.84 26.65 11.15
C ASP A 3 2.43 25.27 10.63
N LYS A 4 1.41 25.21 9.76
CA LYS A 4 0.78 23.94 9.34
C LYS A 4 1.13 23.62 7.89
N LEU A 5 1.45 22.35 7.61
CA LEU A 5 1.52 21.80 6.27
C LEU A 5 0.15 21.23 5.90
N ILE A 6 -0.40 21.71 4.79
CA ILE A 6 -1.65 21.23 4.19
C ILE A 6 -1.33 20.00 3.34
N ILE A 7 -2.08 18.94 3.54
CA ILE A 7 -1.99 17.72 2.74
C ILE A 7 -3.16 17.70 1.77
N PHE A 8 -2.81 17.77 0.48
CA PHE A 8 -3.74 17.71 -0.64
C PHE A 8 -3.62 16.31 -1.28
N ASP A 9 -4.66 15.52 -1.18
CA ASP A 9 -4.69 14.18 -1.78
C ASP A 9 -5.34 14.22 -3.16
N THR A 10 -4.62 13.77 -4.17
CA THR A 10 -5.11 13.64 -5.55
C THR A 10 -5.22 12.17 -6.03
N THR A 11 -5.35 11.23 -5.10
CA THR A 11 -5.51 9.79 -5.43
C THR A 11 -6.70 9.56 -6.37
N LEU A 12 -7.81 10.28 -6.16
CA LEU A 12 -9.06 10.13 -6.92
C LEU A 12 -9.07 10.88 -8.25
N ARG A 13 -8.03 11.67 -8.55
CA ARG A 13 -7.88 12.38 -9.83
C ARG A 13 -6.60 11.96 -10.56
N ASP A 14 -5.42 12.37 -10.08
CA ASP A 14 -4.13 12.05 -10.72
C ASP A 14 -3.77 10.57 -10.50
N GLY A 15 -4.05 10.04 -9.32
CA GLY A 15 -3.89 8.63 -9.03
C GLY A 15 -4.68 7.73 -9.99
N GLU A 16 -5.92 8.10 -10.30
CA GLU A 16 -6.76 7.35 -11.24
C GLU A 16 -6.26 7.39 -12.68
N GLN A 17 -5.42 8.37 -13.04
CA GLN A 17 -4.81 8.47 -14.38
C GLN A 17 -3.71 7.42 -14.59
N SER A 18 -3.30 6.68 -13.56
CA SER A 18 -2.45 5.51 -13.71
C SER A 18 -3.14 4.45 -14.58
N PRO A 19 -2.49 3.93 -15.65
CA PRO A 19 -3.11 2.93 -16.51
C PRO A 19 -3.56 1.69 -15.71
N GLY A 20 -4.87 1.41 -15.72
CA GLY A 20 -5.48 0.30 -14.97
C GLY A 20 -6.01 0.64 -13.58
N ALA A 21 -5.88 1.89 -13.13
CA ALA A 21 -6.36 2.34 -11.81
C ALA A 21 -7.77 2.95 -11.80
N SER A 22 -8.53 2.82 -12.90
CA SER A 22 -9.88 3.39 -13.00
C SER A 22 -10.79 2.88 -11.90
N MET A 23 -11.55 3.79 -11.30
CA MET A 23 -12.43 3.53 -10.17
C MET A 23 -13.88 3.85 -10.51
N THR A 24 -14.80 3.07 -10.01
CA THR A 24 -16.23 3.38 -10.05
C THR A 24 -16.58 4.51 -9.07
N ARG A 25 -17.72 5.17 -9.27
CA ARG A 25 -18.24 6.21 -8.35
C ARG A 25 -18.26 5.73 -6.89
N ASP A 26 -18.75 4.51 -6.65
CA ASP A 26 -18.90 3.98 -5.29
C ASP A 26 -17.55 3.63 -4.65
N GLU A 27 -16.55 3.21 -5.43
CA GLU A 27 -15.17 3.02 -5.01
C GLU A 27 -14.51 4.34 -4.65
N LYS A 28 -14.63 5.36 -5.51
CA LYS A 28 -14.17 6.73 -5.20
C LYS A 28 -14.79 7.25 -3.90
N LEU A 29 -16.09 7.05 -3.69
CA LEU A 29 -16.76 7.50 -2.47
C LEU A 29 -16.25 6.77 -1.21
N ARG A 30 -15.96 5.47 -1.31
CA ARG A 30 -15.36 4.71 -0.18
C ARG A 30 -13.98 5.25 0.17
N ILE A 31 -13.13 5.49 -0.84
CA ILE A 31 -11.79 6.04 -0.64
C ILE A 31 -11.87 7.46 -0.06
N ALA A 32 -12.76 8.32 -0.60
CA ALA A 32 -12.94 9.67 -0.08
C ALA A 32 -13.33 9.70 1.41
N ARG A 33 -14.21 8.80 1.86
CA ARG A 33 -14.54 8.65 3.29
C ARG A 33 -13.35 8.18 4.11
N GLN A 34 -12.48 7.34 3.55
CA GLN A 34 -11.26 6.91 4.23
C GLN A 34 -10.24 8.05 4.33
N LEU A 35 -10.11 8.88 3.28
CA LEU A 35 -9.28 10.08 3.29
C LEU A 35 -9.80 11.11 4.31
N GLU A 36 -11.11 11.28 4.45
CA GLU A 36 -11.71 12.10 5.50
C GLU A 36 -11.39 11.59 6.92
N ARG A 37 -11.48 10.26 7.16
CA ARG A 37 -11.06 9.65 8.44
C ARG A 37 -9.58 9.84 8.71
N LEU A 38 -8.75 9.79 7.68
CA LEU A 38 -7.32 10.10 7.73
C LEU A 38 -7.08 11.60 8.03
N ARG A 39 -8.12 12.43 7.96
CA ARG A 39 -8.08 13.89 8.12
C ARG A 39 -7.23 14.60 7.08
N VAL A 40 -7.36 14.18 5.83
CA VAL A 40 -6.75 14.89 4.70
C VAL A 40 -7.40 16.28 4.59
N ASP A 41 -6.58 17.31 4.42
CA ASP A 41 -7.06 18.70 4.39
C ASP A 41 -7.87 18.99 3.12
N VAL A 42 -7.36 18.56 1.96
CA VAL A 42 -8.01 18.75 0.66
C VAL A 42 -8.04 17.41 -0.10
N ILE A 43 -9.20 17.05 -0.62
CA ILE A 43 -9.41 15.85 -1.44
C ILE A 43 -9.78 16.29 -2.85
N GLU A 44 -8.90 16.05 -3.83
CA GLU A 44 -9.22 16.26 -5.23
C GLU A 44 -10.03 15.06 -5.76
N ALA A 45 -11.34 15.26 -5.82
CA ALA A 45 -12.31 14.17 -6.04
C ALA A 45 -12.36 13.68 -7.49
N GLY A 46 -11.85 14.47 -8.44
CA GLY A 46 -11.83 14.12 -9.86
C GLY A 46 -11.80 15.33 -10.77
N PHE A 47 -12.10 15.08 -12.05
CA PHE A 47 -12.22 16.09 -13.09
C PHE A 47 -13.67 16.11 -13.63
N ALA A 48 -14.53 16.89 -13.00
CA ALA A 48 -15.99 16.90 -13.25
C ALA A 48 -16.40 17.18 -14.72
N ALA A 49 -15.52 17.82 -15.51
CA ALA A 49 -15.78 18.12 -16.91
C ALA A 49 -15.33 17.02 -17.89
N SER A 50 -14.61 15.98 -17.41
CA SER A 50 -14.10 14.91 -18.27
C SER A 50 -15.21 13.98 -18.77
N SER A 51 -16.16 13.62 -17.90
CA SER A 51 -17.32 12.77 -18.20
C SER A 51 -18.49 13.05 -17.26
N ASN A 52 -19.67 12.50 -17.59
CA ASN A 52 -20.80 12.54 -16.66
C ASN A 52 -20.55 11.67 -15.42
N GLY A 53 -19.87 10.53 -15.56
CA GLY A 53 -19.52 9.67 -14.44
C GLY A 53 -18.59 10.36 -13.44
N ASP A 54 -17.59 11.12 -13.93
CA ASP A 54 -16.71 11.91 -13.06
C ASP A 54 -17.47 13.05 -12.38
N PHE A 55 -18.36 13.71 -13.09
CA PHE A 55 -19.23 14.72 -12.49
C PHE A 55 -20.05 14.13 -11.33
N GLU A 56 -20.72 13.00 -11.55
CA GLU A 56 -21.52 12.32 -10.53
C GLU A 56 -20.65 11.86 -9.34
N ALA A 57 -19.44 11.39 -9.59
CA ALA A 57 -18.50 11.00 -8.55
C ALA A 57 -18.08 12.19 -7.68
N VAL A 58 -17.65 13.29 -8.29
CA VAL A 58 -17.29 14.54 -7.58
C VAL A 58 -18.48 15.06 -6.78
N GLN A 59 -19.68 15.08 -7.37
CA GLN A 59 -20.91 15.52 -6.69
C GLN A 59 -21.27 14.62 -5.51
N ALA A 60 -21.16 13.30 -5.66
CA ALA A 60 -21.42 12.34 -4.58
C ALA A 60 -20.46 12.53 -3.41
N ILE A 61 -19.16 12.76 -3.69
CA ILE A 61 -18.14 13.04 -2.68
C ILE A 61 -18.43 14.37 -1.99
N ALA A 62 -18.71 15.45 -2.74
CA ALA A 62 -19.04 16.77 -2.21
C ALA A 62 -20.26 16.74 -1.29
N ASN A 63 -21.27 15.92 -1.62
CA ASN A 63 -22.45 15.73 -0.79
C ASN A 63 -22.21 14.90 0.48
N THR A 64 -21.16 14.07 0.52
CA THR A 64 -20.94 13.09 1.58
C THR A 64 -19.85 13.50 2.55
N VAL A 65 -18.68 13.89 2.06
CA VAL A 65 -17.51 14.31 2.84
C VAL A 65 -17.70 15.73 3.34
N LYS A 66 -17.48 15.97 4.63
CA LYS A 66 -17.82 17.26 5.28
C LYS A 66 -16.65 17.90 6.03
N ASP A 67 -15.65 17.11 6.44
CA ASP A 67 -14.54 17.57 7.27
C ASP A 67 -13.25 17.89 6.46
N SER A 68 -13.26 17.59 5.16
CA SER A 68 -12.20 17.96 4.22
C SER A 68 -12.73 18.97 3.18
N THR A 69 -11.85 19.81 2.63
CA THR A 69 -12.16 20.61 1.45
C THR A 69 -12.22 19.70 0.22
N ILE A 70 -13.30 19.77 -0.54
CA ILE A 70 -13.46 19.01 -1.77
C ILE A 70 -13.04 19.86 -2.96
N CYS A 71 -12.13 19.30 -3.75
CA CYS A 71 -11.56 19.95 -4.91
C CYS A 71 -11.97 19.24 -6.21
N SER A 72 -12.16 19.98 -7.28
CA SER A 72 -12.30 19.45 -8.63
C SER A 72 -11.35 20.15 -9.59
N LEU A 73 -10.63 19.35 -10.40
CA LEU A 73 -9.79 19.87 -11.47
C LEU A 73 -10.66 20.45 -12.59
N SER A 74 -10.15 21.50 -13.25
CA SER A 74 -10.73 22.11 -14.44
C SER A 74 -9.64 22.70 -15.34
N ARG A 75 -9.78 22.57 -16.65
CA ARG A 75 -8.97 23.35 -17.57
C ARG A 75 -9.35 24.82 -17.45
N ALA A 76 -8.44 25.71 -17.85
CA ALA A 76 -8.64 27.15 -17.79
C ALA A 76 -9.66 27.64 -18.86
N ASN A 77 -10.91 27.20 -18.75
CA ASN A 77 -12.04 27.65 -19.57
C ASN A 77 -13.35 27.63 -18.78
N ASP A 78 -14.29 28.52 -19.16
CA ASP A 78 -15.54 28.75 -18.43
C ASP A 78 -16.42 27.49 -18.32
N ARG A 79 -16.42 26.63 -19.33
CA ARG A 79 -17.22 25.41 -19.35
C ARG A 79 -16.77 24.42 -18.26
N ASP A 80 -15.47 24.14 -18.21
CA ASP A 80 -14.90 23.18 -17.25
C ASP A 80 -15.03 23.72 -15.83
N ILE A 81 -14.74 25.01 -15.63
CA ILE A 81 -14.84 25.70 -14.35
C ILE A 81 -16.28 25.70 -13.83
N SER A 82 -17.26 26.01 -14.69
CA SER A 82 -18.67 25.97 -14.34
C SER A 82 -19.12 24.56 -13.95
N ARG A 83 -18.64 23.55 -14.68
CA ARG A 83 -18.96 22.15 -14.40
C ARG A 83 -18.39 21.68 -13.06
N ALA A 84 -17.15 22.11 -12.74
CA ALA A 84 -16.52 21.86 -11.43
C ALA A 84 -17.32 22.53 -10.29
N ALA A 85 -17.66 23.81 -10.44
CA ALA A 85 -18.44 24.54 -9.46
C ALA A 85 -19.83 23.90 -9.21
N GLU A 86 -20.48 23.41 -10.27
CA GLU A 86 -21.77 22.74 -10.15
C GLU A 86 -21.66 21.43 -9.36
N ALA A 87 -20.65 20.60 -9.63
CA ALA A 87 -20.42 19.36 -8.93
C ALA A 87 -20.08 19.57 -7.43
N LEU A 88 -19.45 20.69 -7.10
CA LEU A 88 -19.01 21.01 -5.74
C LEU A 88 -20.06 21.70 -4.87
N LYS A 89 -21.24 22.04 -5.37
CA LYS A 89 -22.30 22.78 -4.63
C LYS A 89 -22.69 22.18 -3.30
N GLY A 90 -22.56 20.85 -3.12
CA GLY A 90 -22.90 20.16 -1.90
C GLY A 90 -21.79 20.11 -0.83
N ALA A 91 -20.58 20.58 -1.15
CA ALA A 91 -19.45 20.55 -0.23
C ALA A 91 -19.58 21.64 0.85
N ASN A 92 -19.15 21.33 2.09
CA ASN A 92 -19.01 22.33 3.14
C ASN A 92 -17.90 23.33 2.84
N SER A 93 -16.80 22.85 2.24
CA SER A 93 -15.68 23.65 1.74
C SER A 93 -15.34 23.16 0.35
N ALA A 94 -15.36 24.07 -0.64
CA ALA A 94 -15.16 23.75 -2.03
C ALA A 94 -13.96 24.52 -2.58
N ARG A 95 -13.12 23.83 -3.36
CA ARG A 95 -12.01 24.41 -4.10
C ARG A 95 -12.12 24.08 -5.60
N ILE A 96 -11.90 25.05 -6.46
CA ILE A 96 -11.68 24.81 -7.88
C ILE A 96 -10.19 24.87 -8.15
N HIS A 97 -9.64 23.79 -8.72
CA HIS A 97 -8.27 23.70 -9.17
C HIS A 97 -8.24 23.89 -10.69
N THR A 98 -7.71 25.02 -11.17
CA THR A 98 -7.60 25.29 -12.60
C THR A 98 -6.14 25.36 -13.04
N PHE A 99 -5.87 24.94 -14.27
CA PHE A 99 -4.51 24.86 -14.80
C PHE A 99 -4.43 25.23 -16.27
N ILE A 100 -3.26 25.73 -16.67
CA ILE A 100 -2.85 25.89 -18.05
C ILE A 100 -1.33 25.73 -18.14
N ALA A 101 -0.84 25.13 -19.24
CA ALA A 101 0.59 24.92 -19.40
C ALA A 101 1.34 26.23 -19.70
N THR A 102 2.52 26.39 -19.07
CA THR A 102 3.31 27.64 -19.16
C THR A 102 4.72 27.41 -19.73
N SER A 103 5.16 26.14 -19.95
CA SER A 103 6.43 25.91 -20.61
C SER A 103 6.36 26.20 -22.11
N ALA A 104 7.44 26.72 -22.68
CA ALA A 104 7.53 27.03 -24.10
C ALA A 104 7.16 25.83 -24.98
N LEU A 105 7.63 24.64 -24.59
CA LEU A 105 7.33 23.37 -25.29
C LEU A 105 5.82 23.10 -25.34
N HIS A 106 5.13 23.20 -24.19
CA HIS A 106 3.69 22.93 -24.12
C HIS A 106 2.86 24.03 -24.77
N MET A 107 3.24 25.30 -24.65
CA MET A 107 2.56 26.39 -25.32
C MET A 107 2.61 26.23 -26.86
N GLU A 108 3.80 25.90 -27.39
CA GLU A 108 3.99 25.73 -28.83
C GLU A 108 3.33 24.44 -29.38
N LYS A 109 3.63 23.31 -28.76
CA LYS A 109 3.26 21.97 -29.34
C LYS A 109 1.87 21.49 -28.92
N LYS A 110 1.46 21.74 -27.66
CA LYS A 110 0.22 21.22 -27.08
C LYS A 110 -0.92 22.25 -27.22
N LEU A 111 -0.71 23.44 -26.72
CA LEU A 111 -1.74 24.50 -26.71
C LEU A 111 -1.85 25.22 -28.05
N ARG A 112 -0.73 25.39 -28.76
CA ARG A 112 -0.60 26.22 -29.98
C ARG A 112 -1.03 27.66 -29.71
N MET A 113 -0.60 28.20 -28.57
CA MET A 113 -0.89 29.54 -28.07
C MET A 113 0.40 30.29 -27.83
N THR A 114 0.34 31.61 -28.03
CA THR A 114 1.40 32.50 -27.63
C THR A 114 1.45 32.67 -26.11
N PRO A 115 2.59 33.10 -25.53
CA PRO A 115 2.68 33.40 -24.11
C PRO A 115 1.65 34.43 -23.62
N ASP A 116 1.33 35.44 -24.43
CA ASP A 116 0.34 36.45 -24.04
C ASP A 116 -1.09 35.91 -24.04
N GLU A 117 -1.44 35.01 -24.96
CA GLU A 117 -2.73 34.31 -24.94
C GLU A 117 -2.87 33.42 -23.72
N VAL A 118 -1.81 32.67 -23.36
CA VAL A 118 -1.78 31.82 -22.14
C VAL A 118 -1.92 32.68 -20.88
N PHE A 119 -1.21 33.80 -20.83
CA PHE A 119 -1.28 34.77 -19.72
C PHE A 119 -2.70 35.32 -19.53
N GLU A 120 -3.35 35.81 -20.60
CA GLU A 120 -4.71 36.33 -20.48
C GLU A 120 -5.72 35.23 -20.15
N GLN A 121 -5.58 34.04 -20.72
CA GLN A 121 -6.45 32.91 -20.39
C GLN A 121 -6.32 32.46 -18.92
N ALA A 122 -5.12 32.41 -18.36
CA ALA A 122 -4.89 32.12 -16.96
C ALA A 122 -5.61 33.11 -16.03
N LYS A 123 -5.47 34.39 -16.29
CA LYS A 123 -6.14 35.47 -15.55
C LYS A 123 -7.66 35.33 -15.58
N LEU A 124 -8.21 35.20 -16.78
CA LEU A 124 -9.67 35.12 -16.98
C LEU A 124 -10.23 33.88 -16.29
N ALA A 125 -9.56 32.72 -16.37
CA ALA A 125 -9.98 31.49 -15.74
C ALA A 125 -10.01 31.62 -14.21
N VAL A 126 -8.96 32.16 -13.60
CA VAL A 126 -8.91 32.33 -12.13
C VAL A 126 -9.97 33.33 -11.67
N ARG A 127 -10.12 34.48 -12.37
CA ARG A 127 -11.18 35.45 -12.07
C ARG A 127 -12.57 34.82 -12.16
N PHE A 128 -12.81 34.03 -13.20
CA PHE A 128 -14.09 33.33 -13.36
C PHE A 128 -14.33 32.30 -12.25
N ALA A 129 -13.34 31.46 -11.93
CA ALA A 129 -13.44 30.51 -10.84
C ALA A 129 -13.69 31.19 -9.49
N ARG A 130 -13.01 32.31 -9.24
CA ARG A 130 -13.14 33.08 -8.00
C ARG A 130 -14.53 33.68 -7.80
N ASN A 131 -15.25 33.98 -8.87
CA ASN A 131 -16.64 34.41 -8.81
C ASN A 131 -17.60 33.27 -8.39
N LEU A 132 -17.19 32.03 -8.53
CA LEU A 132 -18.02 30.82 -8.22
C LEU A 132 -17.73 30.22 -6.87
N VAL A 133 -16.45 30.23 -6.42
CA VAL A 133 -16.02 29.69 -5.14
C VAL A 133 -15.02 30.62 -4.45
N GLY A 134 -14.96 30.52 -3.10
CA GLY A 134 -14.04 31.32 -2.30
C GLY A 134 -12.59 30.83 -2.28
N ASP A 135 -12.31 29.62 -2.74
CA ASP A 135 -10.98 28.99 -2.70
C ASP A 135 -10.62 28.49 -4.11
N VAL A 136 -9.56 29.04 -4.70
CA VAL A 136 -9.12 28.74 -6.07
C VAL A 136 -7.64 28.40 -6.06
N GLU A 137 -7.32 27.23 -6.53
CA GLU A 137 -5.95 26.77 -6.77
C GLU A 137 -5.61 26.92 -8.26
N PHE A 138 -4.43 27.46 -8.54
CA PHE A 138 -3.91 27.58 -9.89
C PHE A 138 -2.60 26.82 -10.05
N SER A 139 -2.52 25.97 -11.09
CA SER A 139 -1.31 25.27 -11.48
C SER A 139 -0.81 25.72 -12.85
N PRO A 140 0.39 26.31 -12.94
CA PRO A 140 1.10 26.45 -14.21
C PRO A 140 1.64 25.07 -14.61
N GLU A 141 0.91 24.32 -15.46
CA GLU A 141 1.36 22.98 -15.88
C GLU A 141 2.75 23.06 -16.52
N ASP A 142 3.61 22.08 -16.19
CA ASP A 142 5.02 22.04 -16.56
C ASP A 142 5.82 23.24 -16.03
N GLY A 143 5.42 23.72 -14.84
CA GLY A 143 5.94 24.92 -14.22
C GLY A 143 7.45 24.86 -13.97
N TYR A 144 7.99 23.74 -13.55
CA TYR A 144 9.43 23.60 -13.29
C TYR A 144 10.29 23.78 -14.55
N ARG A 145 9.77 23.48 -15.75
CA ARG A 145 10.45 23.71 -17.04
C ARG A 145 10.06 25.01 -17.74
N SER A 146 9.25 25.84 -17.09
CA SER A 146 8.82 27.13 -17.63
C SER A 146 9.90 28.20 -17.47
N ASP A 147 9.88 29.20 -18.35
CA ASP A 147 10.71 30.39 -18.18
C ASP A 147 10.32 31.13 -16.88
N VAL A 148 11.33 31.46 -16.08
CA VAL A 148 11.12 32.01 -14.73
C VAL A 148 10.45 33.38 -14.77
N ASP A 149 10.82 34.23 -15.74
CA ASP A 149 10.27 35.62 -15.87
C ASP A 149 8.80 35.55 -16.28
N PHE A 150 8.50 34.67 -17.26
CA PHE A 150 7.12 34.46 -17.69
C PHE A 150 6.28 33.85 -16.55
N LEU A 151 6.82 32.88 -15.84
CA LEU A 151 6.12 32.23 -14.73
C LEU A 151 5.82 33.20 -13.58
N CYS A 152 6.78 34.07 -13.22
CA CYS A 152 6.56 35.12 -12.25
C CYS A 152 5.42 36.07 -12.68
N ARG A 153 5.41 36.49 -13.94
CA ARG A 153 4.36 37.38 -14.52
C ARG A 153 2.99 36.70 -14.43
N VAL A 154 2.87 35.41 -14.80
CA VAL A 154 1.60 34.68 -14.74
C VAL A 154 1.12 34.54 -13.31
N ILE A 155 1.99 34.08 -12.39
CA ILE A 155 1.62 33.84 -11.00
C ILE A 155 1.21 35.10 -10.27
N GLU A 156 1.95 36.22 -10.46
CA GLU A 156 1.58 37.52 -9.91
C GLU A 156 0.17 37.93 -10.33
N ALA A 157 -0.14 37.78 -11.64
CA ALA A 157 -1.42 38.13 -12.20
C ALA A 157 -2.56 37.25 -11.67
N VAL A 158 -2.40 35.94 -11.61
CA VAL A 158 -3.46 35.05 -11.11
C VAL A 158 -3.71 35.21 -9.61
N ILE A 159 -2.69 35.53 -8.80
CA ILE A 159 -2.86 35.93 -7.41
C ILE A 159 -3.68 37.22 -7.31
N ALA A 160 -3.40 38.19 -8.16
CA ALA A 160 -4.16 39.45 -8.21
C ALA A 160 -5.64 39.21 -8.60
N GLU A 161 -5.91 38.21 -9.44
CA GLU A 161 -7.28 37.81 -9.82
C GLU A 161 -7.97 36.94 -8.75
N GLY A 162 -7.27 36.57 -7.68
CA GLY A 162 -7.86 35.89 -6.50
C GLY A 162 -7.53 34.44 -6.34
N ALA A 163 -6.49 33.92 -6.98
CA ALA A 163 -5.96 32.60 -6.62
C ALA A 163 -5.51 32.59 -5.14
N THR A 164 -6.01 31.64 -4.38
CA THR A 164 -5.70 31.45 -2.95
C THR A 164 -4.54 30.50 -2.74
N THR A 165 -4.29 29.63 -3.72
CA THR A 165 -3.18 28.66 -3.71
C THR A 165 -2.50 28.64 -5.07
N ILE A 166 -1.18 28.64 -5.06
CA ILE A 166 -0.34 28.46 -6.25
C ILE A 166 0.40 27.14 -6.11
N ASN A 167 0.08 26.21 -6.98
CA ASN A 167 0.72 24.91 -7.03
C ASN A 167 1.71 24.85 -8.21
N VAL A 168 2.98 24.59 -7.94
CA VAL A 168 4.03 24.57 -8.96
C VAL A 168 4.46 23.13 -9.24
N PRO A 169 4.02 22.53 -10.37
CA PRO A 169 4.29 21.12 -10.62
C PRO A 169 5.64 20.87 -11.30
N ASP A 170 6.30 19.79 -10.85
CA ASP A 170 7.28 19.05 -11.63
C ASP A 170 6.56 17.92 -12.40
N THR A 171 5.93 18.34 -13.49
CA THR A 171 4.98 17.51 -14.26
C THR A 171 5.61 16.25 -14.87
N VAL A 172 6.92 16.27 -15.15
CA VAL A 172 7.61 15.16 -15.79
C VAL A 172 8.63 14.45 -14.87
N GLY A 173 8.62 14.77 -13.58
CA GLY A 173 9.50 14.14 -12.59
C GLY A 173 10.99 14.38 -12.87
N TYR A 174 11.32 15.55 -13.41
CA TYR A 174 12.67 15.93 -13.88
C TYR A 174 13.51 16.64 -12.80
N ALA A 175 12.86 17.17 -11.79
CA ALA A 175 13.51 17.97 -10.76
C ALA A 175 14.42 17.13 -9.83
N VAL A 176 15.42 17.81 -9.26
CA VAL A 176 16.22 17.30 -8.14
C VAL A 176 16.01 18.19 -6.91
N PRO A 177 16.09 17.64 -5.67
CA PRO A 177 15.55 18.31 -4.48
C PRO A 177 16.05 19.75 -4.25
N GLU A 178 17.36 19.96 -4.25
CA GLU A 178 17.94 21.27 -3.98
C GLU A 178 17.55 22.31 -5.04
N LEU A 179 17.59 21.93 -6.32
CA LEU A 179 17.23 22.85 -7.42
C LEU A 179 15.75 23.18 -7.37
N TYR A 180 14.89 22.19 -7.10
CA TYR A 180 13.44 22.41 -7.02
C TYR A 180 13.07 23.31 -5.82
N GLY A 181 13.65 23.04 -4.65
CA GLY A 181 13.44 23.88 -3.47
C GLY A 181 13.88 25.33 -3.70
N ASN A 182 15.05 25.54 -4.30
CA ASN A 182 15.55 26.87 -4.65
C ASN A 182 14.70 27.55 -5.74
N PHE A 183 14.17 26.78 -6.69
CA PHE A 183 13.24 27.30 -7.70
C PHE A 183 11.97 27.87 -7.06
N ILE A 184 11.31 27.12 -6.18
CA ILE A 184 10.13 27.60 -5.45
C ILE A 184 10.47 28.85 -4.62
N LYS A 185 11.62 28.84 -3.92
CA LYS A 185 12.11 30.00 -3.16
C LYS A 185 12.26 31.23 -4.06
N THR A 186 12.92 31.07 -5.22
CA THR A 186 13.13 32.15 -6.19
C THR A 186 11.82 32.77 -6.67
N LEU A 187 10.83 31.95 -7.01
CA LEU A 187 9.50 32.44 -7.41
C LEU A 187 8.86 33.28 -6.29
N ARG A 188 8.87 32.77 -5.07
CA ARG A 188 8.28 33.45 -3.91
C ARG A 188 8.97 34.77 -3.58
N GLU A 189 10.28 34.86 -3.74
CA GLU A 189 11.05 36.08 -3.47
C GLU A 189 10.87 37.14 -4.59
N ARG A 190 10.65 36.69 -5.82
CA ARG A 190 10.52 37.58 -6.98
C ARG A 190 9.11 38.12 -7.20
N ILE A 191 8.09 37.41 -6.75
CA ILE A 191 6.68 37.78 -6.97
C ILE A 191 6.20 38.68 -5.83
N PRO A 192 5.84 39.97 -6.12
CA PRO A 192 5.56 40.95 -5.08
C PRO A 192 4.37 40.63 -4.16
N ASN A 193 3.36 39.92 -4.68
CA ASN A 193 2.16 39.50 -3.95
C ASN A 193 2.15 38.03 -3.53
N SER A 194 3.32 37.39 -3.48
CA SER A 194 3.46 35.99 -3.19
C SER A 194 2.94 35.55 -1.79
N ASP A 195 2.91 36.51 -0.86
CA ASP A 195 2.40 36.34 0.50
C ASP A 195 0.88 36.22 0.60
N LYS A 196 0.15 36.56 -0.47
CA LYS A 196 -1.32 36.51 -0.53
C LYS A 196 -1.86 35.14 -0.92
N ALA A 197 -1.00 34.19 -1.29
CA ALA A 197 -1.39 32.83 -1.63
C ALA A 197 -0.59 31.78 -0.86
N VAL A 198 -1.21 30.63 -0.61
CA VAL A 198 -0.51 29.44 -0.15
C VAL A 198 0.30 28.86 -1.31
N TRP A 199 1.57 28.55 -1.06
CA TRP A 199 2.41 27.86 -2.04
C TRP A 199 2.31 26.36 -1.87
N SER A 200 2.06 25.69 -2.97
CA SER A 200 1.91 24.24 -3.10
C SER A 200 2.96 23.66 -4.03
N VAL A 201 3.28 22.40 -3.81
CA VAL A 201 4.18 21.62 -4.66
C VAL A 201 3.52 20.32 -5.08
N HIS A 202 3.79 19.92 -6.33
CA HIS A 202 3.32 18.67 -6.92
C HIS A 202 4.48 18.04 -7.70
N CYS A 203 4.88 16.83 -7.34
CA CYS A 203 6.04 16.19 -7.94
C CYS A 203 5.71 14.78 -8.42
N HIS A 204 6.01 14.50 -9.70
CA HIS A 204 6.01 13.14 -10.26
C HIS A 204 7.31 12.40 -9.93
N ASN A 205 7.26 11.06 -10.01
CA ASN A 205 8.30 10.18 -9.45
C ASN A 205 9.18 9.51 -10.52
N ASP A 206 9.29 10.09 -11.71
CA ASP A 206 10.01 9.48 -12.84
C ASP A 206 11.48 9.17 -12.53
N LEU A 207 12.14 10.01 -11.71
CA LEU A 207 13.49 9.78 -11.22
C LEU A 207 13.54 9.21 -9.78
N GLY A 208 12.40 8.82 -9.19
CA GLY A 208 12.34 8.31 -7.83
C GLY A 208 12.54 9.38 -6.74
N MET A 209 12.31 10.66 -7.06
CA MET A 209 12.60 11.78 -6.16
C MET A 209 11.37 12.61 -5.75
N ALA A 210 10.16 12.19 -6.08
CA ALA A 210 8.96 12.98 -5.84
C ALA A 210 8.81 13.42 -4.38
N VAL A 211 9.00 12.51 -3.42
CA VAL A 211 8.93 12.81 -1.98
C VAL A 211 10.05 13.77 -1.58
N ALA A 212 11.28 13.52 -2.02
CA ALA A 212 12.43 14.37 -1.69
C ALA A 212 12.28 15.79 -2.27
N ASN A 213 11.79 15.90 -3.53
CA ASN A 213 11.49 17.18 -4.17
C ASN A 213 10.39 17.94 -3.42
N SER A 214 9.30 17.28 -3.05
CA SER A 214 8.20 17.90 -2.30
C SER A 214 8.67 18.40 -0.94
N LEU A 215 9.45 17.59 -0.20
CA LEU A 215 10.03 18.00 1.09
C LEU A 215 11.03 19.15 0.95
N ALA A 216 11.81 19.21 -0.14
CA ALA A 216 12.69 20.35 -0.44
C ALA A 216 11.88 21.60 -0.77
N GLY A 217 10.80 21.48 -1.55
CA GLY A 217 9.86 22.57 -1.81
C GLY A 217 9.26 23.15 -0.54
N VAL A 218 8.94 22.31 0.44
CA VAL A 218 8.46 22.71 1.77
C VAL A 218 9.58 23.38 2.59
N LYS A 219 10.74 22.76 2.71
CA LYS A 219 11.79 23.20 3.64
C LYS A 219 12.59 24.37 3.09
N ILE A 220 13.04 24.30 1.84
CA ILE A 220 13.86 25.32 1.19
C ILE A 220 12.95 26.35 0.52
N GLY A 221 11.97 25.88 -0.24
CA GLY A 221 11.04 26.71 -0.99
C GLY A 221 10.03 27.43 -0.13
N GLY A 222 9.72 26.93 1.07
CA GLY A 222 8.75 27.51 1.99
C GLY A 222 7.29 27.24 1.58
N ALA A 223 7.03 26.21 0.76
CA ALA A 223 5.68 25.75 0.47
C ALA A 223 4.96 25.28 1.73
N ARG A 224 3.64 25.42 1.74
CA ARG A 224 2.78 25.02 2.87
C ARG A 224 1.65 24.08 2.45
N GLN A 225 1.65 23.63 1.22
CA GLN A 225 0.81 22.53 0.73
C GLN A 225 1.68 21.55 -0.08
N VAL A 226 1.37 20.27 0.02
CA VAL A 226 1.92 19.21 -0.82
C VAL A 226 0.78 18.44 -1.45
N GLU A 227 0.75 18.40 -2.78
CA GLU A 227 -0.08 17.46 -3.53
C GLU A 227 0.60 16.09 -3.56
N CYS A 228 -0.13 15.06 -3.18
CA CYS A 228 0.38 13.71 -3.07
C CYS A 228 -0.74 12.69 -3.28
N THR A 229 -0.38 11.42 -3.36
CA THR A 229 -1.35 10.33 -3.49
C THR A 229 -1.04 9.19 -2.51
N ILE A 230 -2.06 8.46 -2.12
CA ILE A 230 -1.88 7.21 -1.37
C ILE A 230 -1.04 6.25 -2.22
N ASN A 231 -0.02 5.65 -1.60
CA ASN A 231 0.94 4.73 -2.23
C ASN A 231 1.81 5.34 -3.35
N GLY A 232 1.74 6.65 -3.55
CA GLY A 232 2.39 7.31 -4.69
C GLY A 232 1.76 6.97 -6.04
N LEU A 233 0.49 6.55 -6.06
CA LEU A 233 -0.24 6.20 -7.28
C LEU A 233 -0.32 7.40 -8.24
N GLY A 234 -0.17 7.16 -9.55
CA GLY A 234 -0.24 8.23 -10.56
C GLY A 234 0.29 7.80 -11.92
N GLU A 235 0.28 8.73 -12.87
CA GLU A 235 0.81 8.47 -14.21
C GLU A 235 2.29 8.08 -14.17
N ARG A 236 2.70 7.28 -15.14
CA ARG A 236 4.08 6.81 -15.36
C ARG A 236 4.65 6.12 -14.12
N ALA A 237 5.61 6.76 -13.42
CA ALA A 237 6.22 6.23 -12.20
C ALA A 237 5.48 6.66 -10.90
N GLY A 238 4.38 7.40 -11.05
CA GLY A 238 3.52 7.84 -9.95
C GLY A 238 3.83 9.24 -9.43
N ASN A 239 3.19 9.57 -8.32
CA ASN A 239 3.25 10.84 -7.62
C ASN A 239 4.08 10.75 -6.32
N CYS A 240 4.22 11.87 -5.65
CA CYS A 240 4.67 11.93 -4.27
C CYS A 240 3.75 11.08 -3.36
N SER A 241 4.33 10.16 -2.58
CA SER A 241 3.58 9.31 -1.64
C SER A 241 3.13 10.09 -0.41
N LEU A 242 1.83 10.13 -0.13
CA LEU A 242 1.24 10.81 1.03
C LEU A 242 1.84 10.30 2.34
N GLU A 243 1.84 8.99 2.54
CA GLU A 243 2.35 8.34 3.74
C GLU A 243 3.81 8.68 4.03
N GLU A 244 4.63 8.81 3.00
CA GLU A 244 6.06 9.09 3.15
C GLU A 244 6.30 10.56 3.52
N VAL A 245 5.62 11.51 2.89
CA VAL A 245 5.68 12.94 3.25
C VAL A 245 5.19 13.16 4.68
N VAL A 246 4.03 12.62 5.00
CA VAL A 246 3.41 12.77 6.33
C VAL A 246 4.31 12.24 7.42
N MET A 247 4.84 11.02 7.25
CA MET A 247 5.70 10.42 8.26
C MET A 247 7.08 11.07 8.33
N ALA A 248 7.63 11.55 7.22
CA ALA A 248 8.88 12.31 7.24
C ALA A 248 8.74 13.60 8.07
N VAL A 249 7.67 14.39 7.85
CA VAL A 249 7.46 15.63 8.59
C VAL A 249 7.10 15.37 10.06
N LYS A 250 6.29 14.34 10.36
CA LYS A 250 5.93 13.94 11.72
C LYS A 250 7.14 13.46 12.52
N THR A 251 7.95 12.58 11.92
CA THR A 251 9.14 11.99 12.57
C THR A 251 10.27 13.00 12.73
N ARG A 252 10.47 13.88 11.74
CA ARG A 252 11.51 14.92 11.75
C ARG A 252 10.93 16.31 12.04
N ARG A 253 10.04 16.37 13.03
CA ARG A 253 9.48 17.65 13.49
C ARG A 253 10.55 18.64 13.96
N ASP A 254 11.65 18.12 14.50
CA ASP A 254 12.85 18.90 14.86
C ASP A 254 13.40 19.69 13.67
N TYR A 255 13.38 19.08 12.50
CA TYR A 255 13.90 19.68 11.27
C TYR A 255 12.87 20.55 10.54
N PHE A 256 11.63 20.06 10.36
CA PHE A 256 10.62 20.77 9.58
C PHE A 256 9.94 21.89 10.36
N GLY A 257 9.69 21.71 11.66
CA GLY A 257 9.01 22.71 12.51
C GLY A 257 7.52 22.89 12.18
N LEU A 258 6.92 21.98 11.42
CA LEU A 258 5.54 22.08 10.93
C LEU A 258 4.61 21.13 11.67
N ALA A 259 3.35 21.52 11.80
CA ALA A 259 2.26 20.66 12.23
C ALA A 259 1.56 20.03 11.01
N ILE A 260 1.06 18.81 11.16
CA ILE A 260 0.24 18.09 10.18
C ILE A 260 -1.06 17.68 10.87
N GLY A 261 -2.19 17.82 10.13
CA GLY A 261 -3.53 17.43 10.61
C GLY A 261 -3.85 15.93 10.50
N ILE A 262 -3.03 15.17 9.83
CA ILE A 262 -3.28 13.77 9.48
C ILE A 262 -3.34 12.87 10.72
N ASP A 263 -4.38 12.04 10.80
CA ASP A 263 -4.48 10.92 11.74
C ASP A 263 -3.76 9.70 11.17
N THR A 264 -2.48 9.58 11.50
CA THR A 264 -1.59 8.61 10.88
C THR A 264 -1.97 7.16 11.14
N GLN A 265 -2.76 6.85 12.16
CA GLN A 265 -3.24 5.48 12.44
C GLN A 265 -4.14 4.93 11.33
N HIS A 266 -4.67 5.79 10.47
CA HIS A 266 -5.49 5.42 9.32
C HIS A 266 -4.69 5.23 8.00
N ILE A 267 -3.38 5.47 8.00
CA ILE A 267 -2.52 5.38 6.79
C ILE A 267 -2.58 3.98 6.18
N LEU A 268 -2.32 2.93 6.96
CA LEU A 268 -2.31 1.55 6.46
C LEU A 268 -3.67 1.13 5.89
N ALA A 269 -4.76 1.54 6.54
CA ALA A 269 -6.11 1.24 6.07
C ALA A 269 -6.40 1.92 4.73
N ALA A 270 -5.96 3.18 4.54
CA ALA A 270 -6.09 3.90 3.29
C ALA A 270 -5.23 3.24 2.18
N SER A 271 -3.97 2.91 2.48
CA SER A 271 -3.06 2.23 1.55
C SER A 271 -3.65 0.90 1.05
N ARG A 272 -4.15 0.06 1.95
CA ARG A 272 -4.77 -1.23 1.60
C ARG A 272 -6.04 -1.05 0.78
N MET A 273 -6.89 -0.10 1.15
CA MET A 273 -8.13 0.18 0.42
C MET A 273 -7.85 0.60 -1.03
N VAL A 274 -6.90 1.52 -1.24
CA VAL A 274 -6.51 1.96 -2.59
C VAL A 274 -5.90 0.80 -3.37
N SER A 275 -4.98 0.03 -2.77
CA SER A 275 -4.36 -1.15 -3.41
C SER A 275 -5.40 -2.20 -3.83
N GLN A 276 -6.36 -2.51 -2.97
CA GLN A 276 -7.43 -3.47 -3.27
C GLN A 276 -8.39 -2.98 -4.36
N THR A 277 -8.70 -1.68 -4.34
CA THR A 277 -9.63 -1.07 -5.32
C THR A 277 -9.00 -0.99 -6.70
N THR A 278 -7.74 -0.58 -6.78
CA THR A 278 -7.06 -0.35 -8.07
C THR A 278 -6.33 -1.58 -8.60
N GLY A 279 -6.09 -2.59 -7.77
CA GLY A 279 -5.29 -3.77 -8.11
C GLY A 279 -3.77 -3.51 -8.10
N PHE A 280 -3.32 -2.29 -7.78
CA PHE A 280 -1.89 -1.97 -7.66
C PHE A 280 -1.35 -2.46 -6.33
N VAL A 281 -0.57 -3.53 -6.36
CA VAL A 281 0.01 -4.15 -5.16
C VAL A 281 1.11 -3.28 -4.59
N VAL A 282 1.04 -3.03 -3.28
CA VAL A 282 2.11 -2.32 -2.55
C VAL A 282 3.33 -3.22 -2.43
N GLN A 283 4.50 -2.74 -2.84
CA GLN A 283 5.75 -3.48 -2.71
C GLN A 283 6.04 -3.79 -1.23
N PRO A 284 6.49 -5.02 -0.90
CA PRO A 284 6.76 -5.38 0.49
C PRO A 284 7.74 -4.45 1.23
N ASN A 285 8.71 -3.89 0.52
CA ASN A 285 9.71 -2.97 1.04
C ASN A 285 9.35 -1.48 0.90
N LYS A 286 8.10 -1.16 0.49
CA LYS A 286 7.68 0.25 0.44
C LYS A 286 7.70 0.87 1.83
N ALA A 287 8.24 2.08 1.92
CA ALA A 287 8.31 2.80 3.19
C ALA A 287 6.91 2.94 3.82
N VAL A 288 6.82 2.87 5.13
CA VAL A 288 5.62 3.06 5.97
C VAL A 288 4.57 1.97 5.83
N VAL A 289 4.14 1.62 4.62
CA VAL A 289 2.96 0.75 4.36
C VAL A 289 3.31 -0.63 3.81
N GLY A 290 4.54 -0.87 3.39
CA GLY A 290 4.98 -2.17 2.90
C GLY A 290 4.97 -3.24 4.00
N ALA A 291 4.72 -4.49 3.65
CA ALA A 291 4.62 -5.59 4.62
C ALA A 291 5.91 -5.79 5.45
N ASN A 292 7.06 -5.37 4.91
CA ASN A 292 8.37 -5.46 5.56
C ASN A 292 8.79 -4.16 6.26
N ALA A 293 8.00 -3.09 6.19
CA ALA A 293 8.39 -1.77 6.71
C ALA A 293 8.75 -1.78 8.21
N PHE A 294 8.15 -2.70 8.98
CA PHE A 294 8.38 -2.90 10.41
C PHE A 294 8.79 -4.34 10.74
N ALA A 295 9.42 -5.04 9.79
CA ALA A 295 9.85 -6.41 9.96
C ALA A 295 11.38 -6.48 10.12
N HIS A 296 11.85 -7.22 11.12
CA HIS A 296 13.27 -7.41 11.39
C HIS A 296 13.63 -8.88 11.22
N ALA A 297 14.45 -9.20 10.20
CA ALA A 297 14.91 -10.56 9.92
C ALA A 297 16.36 -10.81 10.39
N SER A 298 17.20 -9.77 10.43
CA SER A 298 18.59 -9.87 10.90
C SER A 298 18.64 -10.08 12.41
N GLY A 299 19.42 -11.09 12.86
CA GLY A 299 19.59 -11.37 14.29
C GLY A 299 20.16 -10.20 15.09
N ILE A 300 21.04 -9.38 14.49
CA ILE A 300 21.62 -8.19 15.14
C ILE A 300 20.50 -7.15 15.35
N HIS A 301 19.67 -6.91 14.32
CA HIS A 301 18.55 -5.97 14.42
C HIS A 301 17.50 -6.45 15.42
N GLN A 302 17.15 -7.74 15.38
CA GLN A 302 16.22 -8.35 16.34
C GLN A 302 16.70 -8.18 17.79
N ASP A 303 17.97 -8.49 18.08
CA ASP A 303 18.55 -8.30 19.42
C ASP A 303 18.55 -6.83 19.86
N GLY A 304 18.82 -5.91 18.93
CA GLY A 304 18.76 -4.46 19.21
C GLY A 304 17.33 -4.01 19.57
N VAL A 305 16.33 -4.36 18.74
CA VAL A 305 14.93 -3.99 18.97
C VAL A 305 14.39 -4.58 20.27
N LEU A 306 14.79 -5.82 20.63
CA LEU A 306 14.40 -6.46 21.88
C LEU A 306 14.96 -5.75 23.12
N LYS A 307 16.14 -5.15 23.00
CA LYS A 307 16.75 -4.37 24.08
C LYS A 307 16.17 -2.96 24.18
N ALA A 308 16.00 -2.29 23.02
CA ALA A 308 15.37 -0.99 22.91
C ALA A 308 14.90 -0.77 21.45
N ARG A 309 13.61 -0.56 21.24
CA ARG A 309 13.03 -0.39 19.89
C ARG A 309 13.71 0.74 19.11
N ASP A 310 14.03 1.83 19.77
CA ASP A 310 14.67 3.02 19.17
C ASP A 310 16.05 2.76 18.57
N THR A 311 16.65 1.56 18.78
CA THR A 311 17.93 1.18 18.15
C THR A 311 17.82 1.03 16.64
N TYR A 312 16.65 0.64 16.13
CA TYR A 312 16.40 0.41 14.70
C TYR A 312 15.06 0.94 14.20
N GLU A 313 14.25 1.57 15.06
CA GLU A 313 12.94 2.11 14.70
C GLU A 313 12.89 3.62 14.94
N ILE A 314 12.66 4.38 13.86
CA ILE A 314 12.47 5.84 13.92
C ILE A 314 10.99 6.22 14.09
N MET A 315 10.09 5.29 13.93
CA MET A 315 8.63 5.39 14.11
C MET A 315 8.10 4.03 14.57
N ARG A 316 6.94 4.02 15.20
CA ARG A 316 6.31 2.77 15.66
C ARG A 316 5.30 2.27 14.65
N ALA A 317 5.18 0.96 14.52
CA ALA A 317 4.22 0.31 13.63
C ALA A 317 2.79 0.79 13.91
N GLU A 318 2.45 0.92 15.19
CA GLU A 318 1.13 1.35 15.67
C GLU A 318 0.80 2.79 15.26
N ASP A 319 1.81 3.65 15.10
CA ASP A 319 1.62 5.06 14.70
C ASP A 319 1.03 5.20 13.29
N VAL A 320 1.14 4.15 12.46
CA VAL A 320 0.67 4.13 11.07
C VAL A 320 -0.41 3.07 10.81
N GLY A 321 -0.90 2.41 11.88
CA GLY A 321 -2.03 1.48 11.82
C GLY A 321 -1.66 0.00 11.71
N TRP A 322 -0.37 -0.38 11.84
CA TRP A 322 0.03 -1.77 12.02
C TRP A 322 -0.26 -2.22 13.46
N SER A 323 -0.64 -3.48 13.65
CA SER A 323 -0.98 -4.01 14.99
C SER A 323 0.22 -4.19 15.91
N ALA A 324 1.37 -4.58 15.36
CA ALA A 324 2.65 -4.73 16.06
C ALA A 324 3.79 -4.96 15.06
N ASN A 325 5.03 -4.84 15.52
CA ASN A 325 6.20 -5.24 14.77
C ASN A 325 6.26 -6.75 14.65
N LYS A 326 6.64 -7.27 13.48
CA LYS A 326 6.87 -8.70 13.27
C LYS A 326 8.36 -9.01 13.37
N ILE A 327 8.74 -9.81 14.36
CA ILE A 327 10.00 -10.53 14.33
C ILE A 327 9.80 -11.76 13.45
N ILE A 328 10.33 -11.70 12.23
CA ILE A 328 10.27 -12.84 11.30
C ILE A 328 11.47 -13.73 11.61
N LEU A 329 11.17 -14.93 12.13
CA LEU A 329 12.22 -15.92 12.39
C LEU A 329 12.65 -16.61 11.09
N GLY A 330 13.96 -16.71 10.89
CA GLY A 330 14.58 -17.36 9.72
C GLY A 330 16.06 -17.61 9.94
N LYS A 331 16.77 -18.03 8.91
CA LYS A 331 18.20 -18.41 9.01
C LYS A 331 19.12 -17.34 9.61
N LEU A 332 18.74 -16.06 9.51
CA LEU A 332 19.51 -14.92 10.06
C LEU A 332 19.13 -14.58 11.51
N SER A 333 18.08 -15.18 12.05
CA SER A 333 17.61 -14.91 13.42
C SER A 333 18.58 -15.42 14.46
N GLY A 334 18.80 -14.61 15.50
CA GLY A 334 19.61 -14.95 16.65
C GLY A 334 18.83 -15.72 17.72
N ARG A 335 19.57 -16.32 18.68
CA ARG A 335 19.01 -17.12 19.78
C ARG A 335 18.01 -16.35 20.65
N ASN A 336 18.24 -15.06 20.89
CA ASN A 336 17.36 -14.25 21.72
C ASN A 336 15.99 -14.06 21.08
N ALA A 337 15.93 -13.81 19.76
CA ALA A 337 14.67 -13.72 19.02
C ALA A 337 13.89 -15.05 19.04
N PHE A 338 14.58 -16.17 18.87
CA PHE A 338 13.99 -17.51 18.98
C PHE A 338 13.43 -17.77 20.40
N LYS A 339 14.21 -17.48 21.45
CA LYS A 339 13.78 -17.62 22.86
C LYS A 339 12.54 -16.77 23.16
N GLN A 340 12.53 -15.51 22.70
CA GLN A 340 11.37 -14.64 22.89
C GLN A 340 10.13 -15.21 22.17
N ARG A 341 10.28 -15.69 20.92
CA ARG A 341 9.15 -16.26 20.19
C ARG A 341 8.57 -17.49 20.88
N LEU A 342 9.42 -18.34 21.47
CA LEU A 342 8.98 -19.46 22.31
C LEU A 342 8.13 -18.95 23.50
N GLN A 343 8.58 -17.90 24.19
CA GLN A 343 7.83 -17.30 25.30
C GLN A 343 6.47 -16.75 24.86
N GLU A 344 6.42 -16.06 23.72
CA GLU A 344 5.17 -15.56 23.12
C GLU A 344 4.21 -16.68 22.75
N LEU A 345 4.74 -17.85 22.37
CA LEU A 345 3.98 -19.07 22.09
C LEU A 345 3.60 -19.88 23.35
N GLY A 346 3.95 -19.36 24.54
CA GLY A 346 3.65 -20.02 25.81
C GLY A 346 4.55 -21.22 26.12
N VAL A 347 5.70 -21.34 25.41
CA VAL A 347 6.66 -22.44 25.64
C VAL A 347 7.76 -21.97 26.58
N SER A 348 7.88 -22.64 27.73
CA SER A 348 9.00 -22.48 28.67
C SER A 348 9.94 -23.67 28.54
N LEU A 349 11.23 -23.41 28.28
CA LEU A 349 12.29 -24.43 28.36
C LEU A 349 13.06 -24.21 29.64
N ASP A 350 13.28 -25.31 30.40
CA ASP A 350 13.77 -25.25 31.79
C ASP A 350 15.28 -25.05 31.89
N SER A 351 16.03 -25.25 30.79
CA SER A 351 17.48 -25.13 30.79
C SER A 351 18.03 -24.41 29.54
N GLU A 352 19.17 -23.72 29.71
CA GLU A 352 19.91 -23.15 28.58
C GLU A 352 20.37 -24.21 27.57
N SER A 353 20.56 -25.44 28.00
CA SER A 353 20.93 -26.58 27.14
C SER A 353 19.80 -26.94 26.18
N GLU A 354 18.55 -26.99 26.68
CA GLU A 354 17.35 -27.26 25.87
C GLU A 354 17.13 -26.14 24.84
N ILE A 355 17.28 -24.90 25.27
CA ILE A 355 17.17 -23.74 24.35
C ILE A 355 18.22 -23.82 23.23
N ASN A 356 19.47 -24.22 23.57
CA ASN A 356 20.54 -24.35 22.58
C ASN A 356 20.27 -25.49 21.59
N THR A 357 19.76 -26.62 22.07
CA THR A 357 19.40 -27.77 21.24
C THR A 357 18.24 -27.44 20.31
N ALA A 358 17.17 -26.84 20.83
CA ALA A 358 16.05 -26.38 20.02
C ALA A 358 16.46 -25.30 18.99
N PHE A 359 17.35 -24.39 19.38
CA PHE A 359 17.87 -23.36 18.47
C PHE A 359 18.76 -23.96 17.36
N ALA A 360 19.56 -24.98 17.64
CA ALA A 360 20.35 -25.67 16.61
C ALA A 360 19.42 -26.31 15.55
N ARG A 361 18.39 -27.02 16.00
CA ARG A 361 17.36 -27.62 15.13
C ARG A 361 16.60 -26.54 14.33
N PHE A 362 16.30 -25.41 14.97
CA PHE A 362 15.69 -24.27 14.29
C PHE A 362 16.58 -23.74 13.16
N LYS A 363 17.89 -23.64 13.38
CA LYS A 363 18.82 -23.20 12.33
C LYS A 363 18.88 -24.17 11.16
N GLU A 364 18.89 -25.47 11.41
CA GLU A 364 18.85 -26.50 10.37
C GLU A 364 17.54 -26.44 9.56
N LEU A 365 16.41 -26.22 10.24
CA LEU A 365 15.13 -26.04 9.56
C LEU A 365 15.12 -24.75 8.72
N ALA A 366 15.63 -23.66 9.27
CA ALA A 366 15.67 -22.36 8.59
C ALA A 366 16.64 -22.31 7.38
N ASP A 367 17.61 -23.23 7.31
CA ASP A 367 18.45 -23.40 6.12
C ASP A 367 17.74 -24.15 4.98
N ARG A 368 16.70 -24.92 5.30
CA ARG A 368 15.94 -25.74 4.35
C ARG A 368 14.59 -25.15 3.98
N LYS A 369 14.07 -24.20 4.76
CA LYS A 369 12.73 -23.64 4.61
C LYS A 369 12.80 -22.13 4.52
N SER A 370 12.22 -21.54 3.46
CA SER A 370 12.24 -20.08 3.22
C SER A 370 11.39 -19.30 4.20
N GLU A 371 10.32 -19.89 4.73
CA GLU A 371 9.41 -19.26 5.68
C GLU A 371 9.16 -20.19 6.86
N ILE A 372 9.41 -19.72 8.09
CA ILE A 372 9.22 -20.45 9.35
C ILE A 372 7.95 -19.97 10.02
N PHE A 373 7.06 -20.89 10.32
CA PHE A 373 5.80 -20.62 11.02
C PHE A 373 5.89 -21.00 12.50
N ASP A 374 4.96 -20.50 13.31
CA ASP A 374 4.92 -20.76 14.74
C ASP A 374 4.79 -22.27 15.06
N GLU A 375 4.04 -22.98 14.23
CA GLU A 375 3.85 -24.43 14.35
C GLU A 375 5.15 -25.20 14.10
N ASP A 376 6.01 -24.71 13.22
CA ASP A 376 7.33 -25.29 12.99
C ASP A 376 8.19 -25.14 14.26
N ILE A 377 8.13 -23.96 14.90
CA ILE A 377 8.86 -23.70 16.15
C ILE A 377 8.35 -24.58 17.27
N LEU A 378 7.03 -24.73 17.41
CA LEU A 378 6.42 -25.61 18.39
C LEU A 378 6.79 -27.07 18.15
N ALA A 379 6.82 -27.53 16.89
CA ALA A 379 7.24 -28.89 16.56
C ALA A 379 8.70 -29.17 16.95
N LEU A 380 9.60 -28.20 16.79
CA LEU A 380 11.01 -28.34 17.19
C LEU A 380 11.22 -28.59 18.69
N VAL A 381 10.29 -28.10 19.52
CA VAL A 381 10.38 -28.20 21.00
C VAL A 381 9.59 -29.40 21.55
N SER A 382 8.54 -29.83 20.82
CA SER A 382 7.72 -30.99 21.22
C SER A 382 8.28 -32.33 20.77
N ASP A 383 9.38 -32.34 20.02
CA ASP A 383 9.85 -33.47 19.23
C ASP A 383 10.63 -34.56 20.02
N GLU A 384 10.64 -34.53 21.35
CA GLU A 384 11.00 -35.72 22.12
C GLU A 384 9.86 -36.76 22.25
N SER A 385 8.62 -36.36 21.95
CA SER A 385 7.44 -37.25 22.04
C SER A 385 6.86 -37.72 20.69
N VAL A 386 7.21 -37.08 19.55
CA VAL A 386 6.51 -37.26 18.26
C VAL A 386 7.23 -38.20 17.29
N ALA A 387 8.43 -38.68 17.61
CA ALA A 387 9.15 -39.64 16.75
C ALA A 387 8.44 -41.02 16.58
N ASN A 388 7.25 -41.21 17.14
CA ASN A 388 6.51 -42.50 17.11
C ASN A 388 5.00 -42.39 16.80
N GLU A 389 4.44 -41.24 16.41
CA GLU A 389 3.06 -41.24 15.92
C GLU A 389 3.03 -41.72 14.46
N LYS A 390 2.40 -42.86 14.20
CA LYS A 390 2.10 -43.35 12.84
C LYS A 390 1.26 -42.30 12.12
N GLU A 391 1.75 -41.84 10.97
CA GLU A 391 0.95 -40.98 10.06
C GLU A 391 -0.42 -41.61 9.83
N GLN A 392 -1.49 -40.89 10.18
CA GLN A 392 -2.85 -41.40 10.00
C GLN A 392 -3.26 -41.36 8.53
N PHE A 393 -2.77 -40.35 7.80
CA PHE A 393 -3.01 -40.13 6.37
C PHE A 393 -1.69 -40.10 5.61
N GLY A 394 -1.48 -41.04 4.67
CA GLY A 394 -0.30 -41.09 3.81
C GLY A 394 -0.67 -41.05 2.36
N PHE A 395 0.02 -40.23 1.56
CA PHE A 395 -0.18 -40.16 0.12
C PHE A 395 0.31 -41.40 -0.58
N VAL A 396 -0.48 -41.95 -1.54
CA VAL A 396 -0.08 -43.10 -2.36
C VAL A 396 -0.01 -42.71 -3.83
N SER A 397 -1.10 -42.25 -4.42
CA SER A 397 -1.13 -41.83 -5.83
C SER A 397 -2.25 -40.87 -6.14
N LEU A 398 -2.08 -40.06 -7.17
CA LEU A 398 -3.08 -39.14 -7.70
C LEU A 398 -3.19 -39.29 -9.21
N SER A 399 -4.42 -39.41 -9.69
CA SER A 399 -4.76 -39.29 -11.11
C SER A 399 -5.71 -38.12 -11.29
N GLN A 400 -5.44 -37.26 -12.26
CA GLN A 400 -6.28 -36.11 -12.54
C GLN A 400 -6.57 -36.01 -14.04
N HIS A 401 -7.77 -35.52 -14.36
CA HIS A 401 -8.14 -35.16 -15.71
C HIS A 401 -8.67 -33.72 -15.73
N SER A 402 -8.12 -32.90 -16.62
CA SER A 402 -8.54 -31.51 -16.79
C SER A 402 -8.50 -31.17 -18.28
N GLU A 403 -9.64 -30.79 -18.82
CA GLU A 403 -9.78 -30.34 -20.21
C GLU A 403 -10.51 -29.01 -20.25
N THR A 404 -10.14 -28.15 -21.23
CA THR A 404 -10.76 -26.82 -21.36
C THR A 404 -12.26 -26.95 -21.67
N GLY A 405 -13.12 -26.42 -20.81
CA GLY A 405 -14.58 -26.50 -20.96
C GLY A 405 -15.24 -27.58 -20.11
N GLU A 406 -14.49 -28.49 -19.49
CA GLU A 406 -14.98 -29.52 -18.58
C GLU A 406 -14.59 -29.21 -17.12
N ARG A 407 -15.30 -29.81 -16.18
CA ARG A 407 -14.90 -29.72 -14.77
C ARG A 407 -13.74 -30.68 -14.51
N PRO A 408 -12.62 -30.19 -13.93
CA PRO A 408 -11.53 -31.07 -13.55
C PRO A 408 -11.99 -32.17 -12.59
N HIS A 409 -11.56 -33.41 -12.87
CA HIS A 409 -11.83 -34.59 -12.07
C HIS A 409 -10.53 -35.12 -11.46
N ALA A 410 -10.55 -35.53 -10.18
CA ALA A 410 -9.42 -36.13 -9.50
C ALA A 410 -9.82 -37.45 -8.81
N SER A 411 -8.95 -38.45 -8.91
CA SER A 411 -9.02 -39.70 -8.18
C SER A 411 -7.71 -39.88 -7.38
N ILE A 412 -7.78 -39.85 -6.06
CA ILE A 412 -6.62 -39.96 -5.18
C ILE A 412 -6.69 -41.25 -4.38
N VAL A 413 -5.54 -41.97 -4.27
CA VAL A 413 -5.35 -43.08 -3.34
C VAL A 413 -4.46 -42.60 -2.20
N PHE A 414 -4.89 -42.80 -0.98
CA PHE A 414 -4.17 -42.45 0.23
C PHE A 414 -4.50 -43.39 1.37
N THR A 415 -3.67 -43.42 2.42
CA THR A 415 -3.93 -44.28 3.59
C THR A 415 -4.72 -43.54 4.65
N VAL A 416 -5.63 -44.25 5.30
CA VAL A 416 -6.34 -43.81 6.52
C VAL A 416 -6.11 -44.88 7.60
N GLY A 417 -5.33 -44.53 8.62
CA GLY A 417 -4.98 -45.51 9.67
C GLY A 417 -4.25 -46.77 9.14
N GLY A 418 -3.46 -46.60 8.08
CA GLY A 418 -2.70 -47.68 7.44
C GLY A 418 -3.50 -48.49 6.40
N ARG A 419 -4.76 -48.18 6.13
CA ARG A 419 -5.57 -48.82 5.06
C ARG A 419 -5.70 -47.89 3.88
N GLU A 420 -5.45 -48.37 2.67
CA GLU A 420 -5.65 -47.64 1.45
C GLU A 420 -7.14 -47.37 1.19
N VAL A 421 -7.44 -46.14 0.84
CA VAL A 421 -8.77 -45.71 0.39
C VAL A 421 -8.63 -44.92 -0.91
N ARG A 422 -9.70 -44.91 -1.73
CA ARG A 422 -9.75 -44.18 -2.97
C ARG A 422 -10.89 -43.13 -2.89
N GLY A 423 -10.53 -41.86 -2.98
CA GLY A 423 -11.47 -40.74 -3.08
C GLY A 423 -11.54 -40.21 -4.50
N GLU A 424 -12.72 -39.81 -4.92
CA GLU A 424 -12.95 -39.20 -6.23
C GLU A 424 -13.83 -37.96 -6.10
N SER A 425 -13.52 -36.90 -6.84
CA SER A 425 -14.35 -35.67 -6.84
C SER A 425 -14.06 -34.80 -8.06
N ASP A 426 -15.06 -34.04 -8.43
CA ASP A 426 -14.94 -32.93 -9.36
C ASP A 426 -14.65 -31.63 -8.59
N GLY A 427 -13.95 -30.67 -9.24
CA GLY A 427 -13.60 -29.38 -8.63
C GLY A 427 -13.67 -28.23 -9.61
N ASN A 428 -13.42 -27.01 -9.09
CA ASN A 428 -13.30 -25.80 -9.90
C ASN A 428 -11.92 -25.66 -10.58
N GLY A 429 -10.98 -26.51 -10.16
CA GLY A 429 -9.64 -26.65 -10.71
C GLY A 429 -9.02 -27.96 -10.25
N PRO A 430 -7.86 -28.38 -10.83
CA PRO A 430 -7.21 -29.68 -10.51
C PRO A 430 -6.88 -29.84 -9.02
N VAL A 431 -6.41 -28.76 -8.37
CA VAL A 431 -6.10 -28.76 -6.92
C VAL A 431 -7.40 -28.91 -6.12
N ASP A 432 -8.44 -28.12 -6.43
CA ASP A 432 -9.73 -28.18 -5.73
C ASP A 432 -10.37 -29.58 -5.83
N ALA A 433 -10.32 -30.19 -7.03
CA ALA A 433 -10.79 -31.56 -7.24
C ALA A 433 -10.03 -32.57 -6.36
N SER A 434 -8.71 -32.46 -6.28
CA SER A 434 -7.85 -33.35 -5.49
C SER A 434 -8.10 -33.23 -3.99
N LEU A 435 -8.23 -32.00 -3.46
CA LEU A 435 -8.51 -31.77 -2.05
C LEU A 435 -9.93 -32.25 -1.65
N LYS A 436 -10.92 -32.00 -2.51
CA LYS A 436 -12.28 -32.53 -2.32
C LYS A 436 -12.32 -34.05 -2.34
N ALA A 437 -11.54 -34.69 -3.21
CA ALA A 437 -11.43 -36.14 -3.26
C ALA A 437 -10.91 -36.73 -1.93
N ILE A 438 -9.95 -36.06 -1.26
CA ILE A 438 -9.50 -36.42 0.09
C ILE A 438 -10.65 -36.29 1.10
N GLU A 439 -11.39 -35.19 1.04
CA GLU A 439 -12.47 -34.90 1.98
C GLU A 439 -13.66 -35.85 1.86
N THR A 440 -13.81 -36.59 0.76
CA THR A 440 -14.86 -37.66 0.66
C THR A 440 -14.73 -38.70 1.74
N HIS A 441 -13.53 -39.00 2.21
CA HIS A 441 -13.22 -39.97 3.26
C HIS A 441 -12.89 -39.35 4.61
N VAL A 442 -12.13 -38.23 4.63
CA VAL A 442 -11.63 -37.64 5.88
C VAL A 442 -12.72 -36.84 6.60
N LYS A 443 -13.53 -36.10 5.83
CA LYS A 443 -14.61 -35.21 6.36
C LYS A 443 -14.14 -34.35 7.53
N SER A 444 -12.99 -33.69 7.32
CA SER A 444 -12.29 -32.96 8.38
C SER A 444 -13.09 -31.80 8.95
N GLY A 445 -13.96 -31.19 8.14
CA GLY A 445 -14.64 -29.94 8.47
C GLY A 445 -13.68 -28.76 8.63
N ALA A 446 -12.45 -28.88 8.14
CA ALA A 446 -11.44 -27.84 8.22
C ALA A 446 -11.61 -26.82 7.10
N GLU A 447 -11.42 -25.55 7.43
CA GLU A 447 -11.37 -24.45 6.48
C GLU A 447 -9.92 -24.19 6.06
N MET A 448 -9.68 -24.06 4.76
CA MET A 448 -8.37 -23.68 4.23
C MET A 448 -8.20 -22.16 4.24
N VAL A 449 -7.35 -21.66 5.14
CA VAL A 449 -7.13 -20.20 5.34
C VAL A 449 -5.88 -19.68 4.62
N LEU A 450 -5.02 -20.57 4.10
CA LEU A 450 -3.86 -20.21 3.28
C LEU A 450 -3.55 -21.34 2.30
N TYR A 451 -3.25 -20.96 1.07
CA TYR A 451 -2.64 -21.81 0.06
C TYR A 451 -1.51 -21.02 -0.61
N SER A 452 -0.27 -21.50 -0.49
CA SER A 452 0.92 -20.83 -1.02
C SER A 452 1.77 -21.82 -1.81
N VAL A 453 2.25 -21.38 -2.96
CA VAL A 453 3.12 -22.16 -3.84
C VAL A 453 4.44 -21.43 -4.01
N ASN A 454 5.54 -22.10 -3.68
CA ASN A 454 6.89 -21.59 -3.84
C ASN A 454 7.70 -22.50 -4.78
N ALA A 455 8.45 -21.92 -5.73
CA ALA A 455 9.40 -22.67 -6.53
C ALA A 455 10.70 -22.85 -5.74
N ILE A 456 11.18 -24.08 -5.63
CA ILE A 456 12.43 -24.39 -4.88
C ILE A 456 13.67 -24.18 -5.78
N SER A 457 13.53 -24.22 -7.12
CA SER A 457 14.63 -24.03 -8.07
C SER A 457 14.18 -23.34 -9.36
N GLY A 458 15.12 -22.71 -10.07
CA GLY A 458 14.84 -21.88 -11.24
C GLY A 458 14.88 -22.59 -12.61
N SER A 459 14.61 -23.89 -12.70
CA SER A 459 14.59 -24.66 -13.95
C SER A 459 13.22 -25.30 -14.21
N THR A 460 12.99 -25.77 -15.45
CA THR A 460 11.76 -26.49 -15.86
C THR A 460 11.53 -27.82 -15.11
N GLU A 461 12.53 -28.31 -14.39
CA GLU A 461 12.46 -29.50 -13.51
C GLU A 461 12.39 -29.11 -12.03
N SER A 462 11.97 -27.85 -11.71
CA SER A 462 11.92 -27.39 -10.35
C SER A 462 10.83 -28.09 -9.54
N GLN A 463 11.19 -28.53 -8.32
CA GLN A 463 10.20 -28.95 -7.35
C GLN A 463 9.40 -27.75 -6.86
N GLY A 464 8.07 -27.88 -6.88
CA GLY A 464 7.16 -26.95 -6.25
C GLY A 464 6.97 -27.34 -4.79
N GLU A 465 7.16 -26.39 -3.87
CA GLU A 465 6.73 -26.54 -2.47
C GLU A 465 5.37 -25.87 -2.29
N VAL A 466 4.43 -26.61 -1.74
CA VAL A 466 3.10 -26.10 -1.39
C VAL A 466 2.95 -26.06 0.12
N THR A 467 2.51 -24.92 0.64
CA THR A 467 2.08 -24.76 2.03
C THR A 467 0.58 -24.59 2.08
N VAL A 468 -0.09 -25.44 2.85
CA VAL A 468 -1.54 -25.36 3.13
C VAL A 468 -1.72 -25.06 4.62
N ARG A 469 -2.55 -24.07 4.95
CA ARG A 469 -2.98 -23.79 6.32
C ARG A 469 -4.44 -24.15 6.48
N LEU A 470 -4.72 -25.03 7.45
CA LEU A 470 -6.07 -25.45 7.78
C LEU A 470 -6.46 -24.93 9.17
N GLN A 471 -7.73 -24.55 9.30
CA GLN A 471 -8.34 -24.15 10.56
C GLN A 471 -9.55 -25.02 10.86
N ASN A 472 -9.63 -25.57 12.08
CA ASN A 472 -10.80 -26.27 12.57
C ASN A 472 -10.96 -26.05 14.08
N SER A 473 -12.16 -25.64 14.53
CA SER A 473 -12.52 -25.44 15.95
C SER A 473 -11.52 -24.61 16.75
N GLY A 474 -10.99 -23.53 16.14
CA GLY A 474 -10.01 -22.62 16.75
C GLY A 474 -8.55 -23.12 16.69
N ARG A 475 -8.29 -24.30 16.17
CA ARG A 475 -6.95 -24.82 15.93
C ARG A 475 -6.52 -24.51 14.49
N VAL A 476 -5.33 -23.96 14.33
CA VAL A 476 -4.72 -23.64 13.03
C VAL A 476 -3.44 -24.44 12.88
N VAL A 477 -3.27 -25.13 11.75
CA VAL A 477 -2.09 -25.93 11.44
C VAL A 477 -1.59 -25.68 10.03
N ASN A 478 -0.27 -25.84 9.80
CA ASN A 478 0.32 -25.79 8.47
C ASN A 478 0.79 -27.18 8.04
N GLY A 479 0.46 -27.56 6.81
CA GLY A 479 1.01 -28.71 6.12
C GLY A 479 1.89 -28.27 4.96
N VAL A 480 2.96 -28.98 4.70
CA VAL A 480 3.89 -28.74 3.59
C VAL A 480 4.02 -30.01 2.77
N GLY A 481 4.04 -29.86 1.45
CA GLY A 481 4.27 -30.93 0.50
C GLY A 481 5.15 -30.46 -0.65
N SER A 482 6.07 -31.30 -1.10
CA SER A 482 6.97 -30.99 -2.22
C SER A 482 6.86 -32.09 -3.26
N ASP A 483 6.75 -31.68 -4.52
CA ASP A 483 6.71 -32.57 -5.68
C ASP A 483 7.01 -31.76 -6.97
N PRO A 484 7.55 -32.39 -8.03
CA PRO A 484 7.60 -31.75 -9.35
C PRO A 484 6.21 -31.39 -9.90
N ASP A 485 5.18 -32.19 -9.58
CA ASP A 485 3.78 -31.89 -9.90
C ASP A 485 3.15 -31.10 -8.73
N ILE A 486 2.74 -29.86 -9.03
CA ILE A 486 2.17 -28.95 -8.05
C ILE A 486 0.84 -29.46 -7.45
N VAL A 487 0.07 -30.28 -8.19
CA VAL A 487 -1.18 -30.86 -7.71
C VAL A 487 -0.88 -32.00 -6.72
N VAL A 488 0.14 -32.78 -7.00
CA VAL A 488 0.65 -33.81 -6.06
C VAL A 488 1.21 -33.15 -4.81
N ALA A 489 2.03 -32.10 -4.96
CA ALA A 489 2.54 -31.32 -3.83
C ALA A 489 1.40 -30.76 -2.95
N SER A 490 0.32 -30.29 -3.59
CA SER A 490 -0.88 -29.78 -2.88
C SER A 490 -1.59 -30.88 -2.08
N ALA A 491 -1.78 -32.04 -2.67
CA ALA A 491 -2.39 -33.19 -1.98
C ALA A 491 -1.54 -33.65 -0.77
N LYS A 492 -0.21 -33.73 -0.94
CA LYS A 492 0.72 -34.06 0.15
C LYS A 492 0.68 -33.02 1.28
N ALA A 493 0.68 -31.71 0.93
CA ALA A 493 0.56 -30.63 1.89
C ALA A 493 -0.74 -30.70 2.70
N TYR A 494 -1.84 -31.00 2.01
CA TYR A 494 -3.16 -31.13 2.66
C TYR A 494 -3.23 -32.30 3.62
N LEU A 495 -2.78 -33.49 3.20
CA LEU A 495 -2.72 -34.68 4.07
C LEU A 495 -1.81 -34.45 5.28
N HIS A 496 -0.68 -33.75 5.09
CA HIS A 496 0.22 -33.37 6.19
C HIS A 496 -0.47 -32.44 7.20
N ALA A 497 -1.23 -31.43 6.71
CA ALA A 497 -2.02 -30.57 7.59
C ALA A 497 -3.10 -31.33 8.34
N LEU A 498 -3.81 -32.26 7.68
CA LEU A 498 -4.81 -33.12 8.30
C LEU A 498 -4.24 -34.02 9.39
N ASN A 499 -3.07 -34.60 9.18
CA ASN A 499 -2.34 -35.37 10.22
C ASN A 499 -2.10 -34.52 11.47
N LYS A 500 -1.67 -33.26 11.27
CA LYS A 500 -1.44 -32.31 12.38
C LYS A 500 -2.74 -31.94 13.10
N LEU A 501 -3.86 -31.76 12.36
CA LEU A 501 -5.15 -31.48 12.99
C LEU A 501 -5.65 -32.60 13.87
N GLN A 502 -5.36 -33.85 13.51
CA GLN A 502 -5.84 -35.03 14.24
C GLN A 502 -4.89 -35.51 15.34
N SER A 503 -3.61 -35.08 15.35
CA SER A 503 -2.68 -35.44 16.41
C SER A 503 -3.24 -34.99 17.77
N LYS A 504 -3.27 -35.93 18.74
CA LYS A 504 -3.74 -35.70 20.11
C LYS A 504 -2.68 -35.03 21.00
N ALA A 505 -1.80 -34.21 20.44
CA ALA A 505 -0.89 -33.46 21.29
C ALA A 505 -1.70 -32.61 22.29
N ASP A 506 -1.57 -32.91 23.55
CA ASP A 506 -2.36 -32.39 24.66
C ASP A 506 -2.39 -30.84 24.64
N ARG A 507 -3.59 -30.31 24.82
CA ARG A 507 -3.81 -28.91 25.10
C ARG A 507 -3.07 -28.53 26.38
N VAL A 508 -2.05 -27.73 26.30
CA VAL A 508 -1.73 -26.79 27.40
C VAL A 508 -2.82 -25.75 27.39
N ALA A 509 -3.80 -25.91 28.27
CA ALA A 509 -4.83 -24.92 28.49
C ALA A 509 -4.14 -23.62 28.92
N ALA A 510 -4.38 -22.53 28.19
CA ALA A 510 -4.08 -21.20 28.68
C ALA A 510 -4.84 -21.04 30.00
N GLN A 511 -4.12 -21.02 31.10
CA GLN A 511 -4.66 -20.57 32.36
C GLN A 511 -4.74 -19.06 32.32
N GLY A 512 -5.89 -18.53 32.70
CA GLY A 512 -6.45 -17.21 32.58
C GLY A 512 -5.70 -16.03 33.16
#